data_feafc77e914ed2a7d8c481eb46e90e5d
#
_entry.id   feafc77e914ed2a7d8c481eb46e90e5d
#
_cell.length_a   1.000
_cell.length_b   1.000
_cell.length_c   1.000
_cell.angle_alpha   90.00
_cell.angle_beta   90.00
_cell.angle_gamma   90.00
#
_symmetry.space_group_name_H-M   'P 1'
#
loop_
_entity.id
_entity.type
_entity.pdbx_description
1 polymer ?
#
loop_
_entity_poly.entity_id
_entity_poly.type
_entity_poly.pdbx_seq_one_letter_code
_entity_poly.pdbx_strand_id
1 'polypeptide(L)'
;MPSEAAARIPDSQAIAGAQDVAWVWLGEPTRRYPHGVLGSPVHAGSVSARVRSTTGVWQTVEHRLALNRVYEDRVPRLVDMDQDGRDEILLIEADTLRGAALVVLGVDLAPDGPRLVERARSPFVGSSFRWLNPVGTADFDGDGHLDLASVTTPHIGGVLLLHHYRPPALLPFARALDVSNHRMGALEQELAVIVPGNPTSTSGTERPTVIVPDMTRRALYALRWDLPGQWTRIADAVPLPGLVERLTPLPGGACAVLAGGSALRVSLTP
;
A
#
# COMPACT_ATOMS: atom_id res chain seq x y z
N MET A 1 -21.82 6.08 3.82
CA MET A 1 -21.04 6.51 2.63
C MET A 1 -21.74 7.74 2.04
N PRO A 2 -21.02 8.83 1.71
CA PRO A 2 -21.62 9.99 1.10
C PRO A 2 -22.13 9.67 -0.33
N SER A 3 -23.15 10.40 -0.81
CA SER A 3 -23.71 10.18 -2.14
C SER A 3 -22.71 10.37 -3.27
N GLU A 4 -21.77 11.30 -3.11
CA GLU A 4 -20.70 11.59 -4.07
C GLU A 4 -19.76 10.38 -4.28
N ALA A 5 -19.59 9.55 -3.28
CA ALA A 5 -18.77 8.33 -3.41
C ALA A 5 -19.42 7.26 -4.31
N ALA A 6 -20.68 7.44 -4.71
CA ALA A 6 -21.31 6.60 -5.73
C ALA A 6 -20.73 6.83 -7.14
N ALA A 7 -20.09 7.98 -7.39
CA ALA A 7 -19.45 8.31 -8.66
C ALA A 7 -17.99 7.80 -8.76
N ARG A 8 -17.57 6.88 -7.89
CA ARG A 8 -16.23 6.27 -7.95
C ARG A 8 -16.01 5.45 -9.21
N ILE A 9 -14.75 5.21 -9.55
CA ILE A 9 -14.43 4.33 -10.68
C ILE A 9 -14.92 2.89 -10.42
N PRO A 10 -15.25 2.12 -11.48
CA PRO A 10 -15.65 0.73 -11.36
C PRO A 10 -14.61 -0.11 -10.58
N ASP A 11 -15.08 -1.11 -9.86
CA ASP A 11 -14.27 -2.08 -9.12
C ASP A 11 -13.36 -1.46 -8.05
N SER A 12 -13.60 -0.20 -7.65
CA SER A 12 -12.89 0.45 -6.55
C SER A 12 -13.71 0.47 -5.26
N GLN A 13 -13.02 0.65 -4.15
CA GLN A 13 -13.63 0.78 -2.84
C GLN A 13 -13.58 2.23 -2.37
N ALA A 14 -14.64 2.67 -1.67
CA ALA A 14 -14.59 3.85 -0.84
C ALA A 14 -14.22 3.41 0.58
N ILE A 15 -13.23 4.07 1.17
CA ILE A 15 -12.70 3.71 2.48
C ILE A 15 -13.16 4.73 3.51
N ALA A 16 -13.68 4.24 4.63
CA ALA A 16 -14.03 5.05 5.79
C ALA A 16 -12.77 5.29 6.64
N GLY A 17 -12.56 6.53 7.07
CA GLY A 17 -11.55 6.89 8.04
C GLY A 17 -12.13 7.06 9.44
N ALA A 18 -11.24 7.16 10.42
CA ALA A 18 -11.59 7.27 11.83
C ALA A 18 -11.23 8.64 12.45
N GLN A 19 -10.45 9.46 11.72
CA GLN A 19 -9.93 10.71 12.24
C GLN A 19 -10.56 11.92 11.50
N ASP A 20 -9.77 12.72 10.81
CA ASP A 20 -10.19 13.93 10.11
C ASP A 20 -10.68 13.67 8.67
N VAL A 21 -10.46 12.47 8.14
CA VAL A 21 -11.02 11.98 6.89
C VAL A 21 -12.16 11.00 7.16
N ALA A 22 -13.40 11.36 6.85
CA ALA A 22 -14.54 10.46 7.03
C ALA A 22 -14.62 9.39 5.92
N TRP A 23 -14.29 9.76 4.70
CA TRP A 23 -14.33 8.90 3.52
C TRP A 23 -13.32 9.35 2.48
N VAL A 24 -12.75 8.38 1.75
CA VAL A 24 -11.92 8.61 0.56
C VAL A 24 -12.34 7.65 -0.56
N TRP A 25 -12.32 8.12 -1.82
CA TRP A 25 -12.66 7.33 -3.00
C TRP A 25 -11.98 7.84 -4.26
N LEU A 26 -11.80 6.93 -5.22
CA LEU A 26 -11.22 7.22 -6.54
C LEU A 26 -12.31 7.64 -7.52
N GLY A 27 -12.13 8.76 -8.22
CA GLY A 27 -13.08 9.36 -9.15
C GLY A 27 -12.52 9.59 -10.55
N GLU A 28 -13.32 10.24 -11.42
CA GLU A 28 -12.96 10.56 -12.80
C GLU A 28 -12.43 9.35 -13.59
N PRO A 29 -13.31 8.38 -13.94
CA PRO A 29 -12.91 7.21 -14.73
C PRO A 29 -12.29 7.63 -16.06
N THR A 30 -11.10 7.09 -16.35
CA THR A 30 -10.34 7.44 -17.56
C THR A 30 -9.59 6.24 -18.12
N ARG A 31 -9.34 6.24 -19.44
CA ARG A 31 -8.52 5.25 -20.15
C ARG A 31 -7.22 5.82 -20.70
N ARG A 32 -6.80 6.99 -20.22
CA ARG A 32 -5.58 7.67 -20.71
C ARG A 32 -4.27 6.91 -20.39
N TYR A 33 -4.34 5.90 -19.51
CA TYR A 33 -3.26 4.96 -19.20
C TYR A 33 -3.82 3.53 -19.18
N PRO A 34 -3.98 2.85 -20.32
CA PRO A 34 -4.75 1.61 -20.42
C PRO A 34 -3.96 0.37 -19.98
N HIS A 35 -3.35 0.41 -18.78
CA HIS A 35 -2.64 -0.71 -18.19
C HIS A 35 -3.60 -1.64 -17.46
N GLY A 36 -3.68 -2.90 -17.89
CA GLY A 36 -4.64 -3.87 -17.36
C GLY A 36 -4.18 -4.60 -16.09
N VAL A 37 -3.22 -4.07 -15.35
CA VAL A 37 -2.63 -4.73 -14.18
C VAL A 37 -3.66 -5.10 -13.11
N LEU A 38 -4.70 -4.29 -12.94
CA LEU A 38 -5.81 -4.48 -11.99
C LEU A 38 -7.10 -4.97 -12.71
N GLY A 39 -6.97 -5.78 -13.77
CA GLY A 39 -8.09 -6.40 -14.48
C GLY A 39 -8.90 -5.47 -15.38
N SER A 40 -8.65 -4.16 -15.37
CA SER A 40 -9.37 -3.17 -16.16
C SER A 40 -8.42 -2.09 -16.67
N PRO A 41 -8.62 -1.58 -17.90
CA PRO A 41 -7.87 -0.43 -18.42
C PRO A 41 -8.44 0.92 -17.94
N VAL A 42 -9.43 0.91 -17.06
CA VAL A 42 -10.02 2.13 -16.49
C VAL A 42 -9.36 2.43 -15.16
N HIS A 43 -8.80 3.62 -15.03
CA HIS A 43 -8.18 4.14 -13.82
C HIS A 43 -8.82 5.44 -13.39
N ALA A 44 -8.40 5.99 -12.24
CA ALA A 44 -8.93 7.24 -11.72
C ALA A 44 -8.10 8.45 -12.18
N GLY A 45 -8.77 9.52 -12.61
CA GLY A 45 -8.15 10.82 -12.86
C GLY A 45 -8.09 11.69 -11.60
N SER A 46 -8.87 11.34 -10.57
CA SER A 46 -8.93 12.09 -9.32
C SER A 46 -9.12 11.17 -8.11
N VAL A 47 -8.81 11.69 -6.94
CA VAL A 47 -9.21 11.17 -5.64
C VAL A 47 -9.99 12.23 -4.90
N SER A 48 -11.09 11.84 -4.27
CA SER A 48 -11.92 12.71 -3.44
C SER A 48 -11.93 12.21 -2.00
N ALA A 49 -11.98 13.15 -1.08
CA ALA A 49 -12.12 12.86 0.35
C ALA A 49 -13.17 13.75 1.00
N ARG A 50 -13.91 13.21 1.96
CA ARG A 50 -14.78 13.96 2.85
C ARG A 50 -14.02 14.26 4.12
N VAL A 51 -13.60 15.50 4.27
CA VAL A 51 -12.67 15.96 5.32
C VAL A 51 -13.34 16.95 6.26
N ARG A 52 -12.82 17.06 7.47
CA ARG A 52 -13.30 17.99 8.48
C ARG A 52 -12.55 19.34 8.35
N SER A 53 -13.30 20.43 8.16
CA SER A 53 -12.73 21.77 8.10
C SER A 53 -12.35 22.30 9.49
N THR A 54 -11.65 23.42 9.55
CA THR A 54 -11.31 24.14 10.79
C THR A 54 -12.54 24.54 11.62
N THR A 55 -13.68 24.73 10.96
CA THR A 55 -14.96 25.04 11.63
C THR A 55 -15.74 23.80 12.07
N GLY A 56 -15.17 22.61 11.87
CA GLY A 56 -15.80 21.33 12.22
C GLY A 56 -16.81 20.81 11.18
N VAL A 57 -17.03 21.54 10.08
CA VAL A 57 -17.96 21.15 9.02
C VAL A 57 -17.29 20.15 8.08
N TRP A 58 -18.01 19.10 7.69
CA TRP A 58 -17.56 18.14 6.71
C TRP A 58 -17.70 18.67 5.30
N GLN A 59 -16.61 18.67 4.54
CA GLN A 59 -16.55 19.13 3.15
C GLN A 59 -15.96 18.03 2.27
N THR A 60 -16.41 17.95 1.02
CA THR A 60 -15.81 17.09 0.01
C THR A 60 -14.78 17.88 -0.78
N VAL A 61 -13.56 17.38 -0.82
CA VAL A 61 -12.42 17.94 -1.55
C VAL A 61 -11.91 16.94 -2.57
N GLU A 62 -11.35 17.44 -3.67
CA GLU A 62 -10.83 16.60 -4.75
C GLU A 62 -9.39 17.00 -5.08
N HIS A 63 -8.54 16.00 -5.27
CA HIS A 63 -7.22 16.15 -5.90
C HIS A 63 -7.26 15.51 -7.28
N ARG A 64 -7.09 16.33 -8.31
CA ARG A 64 -7.14 15.92 -9.72
C ARG A 64 -5.74 15.89 -10.32
N LEU A 65 -5.44 14.81 -11.02
CA LEU A 65 -4.15 14.61 -11.68
C LEU A 65 -4.09 15.29 -13.05
N ALA A 66 -2.88 15.68 -13.46
CA ALA A 66 -2.60 16.11 -14.82
C ALA A 66 -2.90 14.98 -15.83
N LEU A 67 -3.13 15.35 -17.12
CA LEU A 67 -3.60 14.41 -18.15
C LEU A 67 -2.60 13.29 -18.47
N ASN A 68 -1.32 13.43 -18.13
CA ASN A 68 -0.30 12.39 -18.27
C ASN A 68 -0.20 11.45 -17.06
N ARG A 69 -1.15 11.51 -16.10
CA ARG A 69 -1.13 10.70 -14.88
C ARG A 69 -2.52 10.13 -14.57
N VAL A 70 -2.52 9.01 -13.83
CA VAL A 70 -3.71 8.39 -13.26
C VAL A 70 -3.39 7.86 -11.86
N TYR A 71 -4.42 7.69 -11.03
CA TYR A 71 -4.33 6.79 -9.88
C TYR A 71 -4.61 5.37 -10.36
N GLU A 72 -3.57 4.55 -10.42
CA GLU A 72 -3.62 3.16 -10.85
C GLU A 72 -3.82 2.25 -9.63
N ASP A 73 -4.95 2.46 -8.98
CA ASP A 73 -5.31 1.86 -7.70
C ASP A 73 -6.79 1.44 -7.68
N ARG A 74 -7.18 0.61 -6.71
CA ARG A 74 -8.59 0.24 -6.44
C ARG A 74 -9.00 0.56 -5.02
N VAL A 75 -8.06 0.66 -4.11
CA VAL A 75 -8.30 0.82 -2.67
C VAL A 75 -7.38 1.91 -2.14
N PRO A 76 -7.86 3.16 -1.97
CA PRO A 76 -7.12 4.16 -1.21
C PRO A 76 -6.85 3.65 0.21
N ARG A 77 -5.70 3.99 0.79
CA ARG A 77 -5.35 3.59 2.15
C ARG A 77 -5.22 4.82 3.03
N LEU A 78 -5.86 4.79 4.20
CA LEU A 78 -5.76 5.83 5.21
C LEU A 78 -4.78 5.39 6.29
N VAL A 79 -3.85 6.26 6.64
CA VAL A 79 -2.81 6.01 7.63
C VAL A 79 -2.29 7.33 8.18
N ASP A 80 -2.12 7.43 9.48
CA ASP A 80 -1.48 8.56 10.15
C ASP A 80 0.04 8.35 10.10
N MET A 81 0.66 8.81 8.99
CA MET A 81 2.08 8.52 8.68
C MET A 81 3.06 9.25 9.59
N ASP A 82 2.72 10.45 10.04
CA ASP A 82 3.57 11.26 10.91
C ASP A 82 3.12 11.26 12.37
N GLN A 83 2.05 10.50 12.67
CA GLN A 83 1.50 10.30 14.02
C GLN A 83 1.00 11.61 14.66
N ASP A 84 0.50 12.53 13.83
CA ASP A 84 -0.07 13.81 14.27
C ASP A 84 -1.57 13.73 14.65
N GLY A 85 -2.17 12.55 14.51
CA GLY A 85 -3.58 12.28 14.79
C GLY A 85 -4.49 12.60 13.61
N ARG A 86 -3.95 12.70 12.37
CA ARG A 86 -4.71 12.94 11.15
C ARG A 86 -4.40 11.86 10.12
N ASP A 87 -5.33 11.64 9.20
CA ASP A 87 -5.17 10.63 8.17
C ASP A 87 -4.44 11.20 6.94
N GLU A 88 -3.36 10.55 6.50
CA GLU A 88 -2.86 10.66 5.13
C GLU A 88 -3.51 9.61 4.23
N ILE A 89 -3.59 9.94 2.94
CA ILE A 89 -4.11 9.06 1.89
C ILE A 89 -2.94 8.52 1.07
N LEU A 90 -2.64 7.23 1.21
CA LEU A 90 -1.64 6.54 0.41
C LEU A 90 -2.30 5.95 -0.85
N LEU A 91 -1.71 6.25 -2.01
CA LEU A 91 -2.19 5.85 -3.33
C LEU A 91 -1.06 5.38 -4.24
N ILE A 92 -1.43 4.62 -5.27
CA ILE A 92 -0.56 4.31 -6.42
C ILE A 92 -0.90 5.30 -7.53
N GLU A 93 0.05 6.14 -7.92
CA GLU A 93 -0.05 7.00 -9.08
C GLU A 93 0.80 6.43 -10.22
N ALA A 94 0.33 6.48 -11.46
CA ALA A 94 1.10 6.12 -12.65
C ALA A 94 1.21 7.30 -13.61
N ASP A 95 2.42 7.51 -14.11
CA ASP A 95 2.76 8.48 -15.16
C ASP A 95 2.92 7.74 -16.49
N THR A 96 2.43 8.34 -17.58
CA THR A 96 2.41 7.70 -18.91
C THR A 96 3.79 7.32 -19.46
N LEU A 97 4.87 7.92 -18.97
CA LEU A 97 6.24 7.65 -19.41
C LEU A 97 7.10 6.98 -18.35
N ARG A 98 6.81 7.24 -17.06
CA ARG A 98 7.69 6.83 -15.94
C ARG A 98 7.16 5.65 -15.14
N GLY A 99 5.91 5.19 -15.41
CA GLY A 99 5.27 4.12 -14.65
C GLY A 99 4.77 4.58 -13.28
N ALA A 100 4.63 3.64 -12.35
CA ALA A 100 4.03 3.89 -11.06
C ALA A 100 4.98 4.54 -10.03
N ALA A 101 4.39 5.23 -9.07
CA ALA A 101 5.00 5.72 -7.83
C ALA A 101 3.97 5.65 -6.70
N LEU A 102 4.44 5.54 -5.47
CA LEU A 102 3.63 5.78 -4.29
C LEU A 102 3.49 7.29 -4.08
N VAL A 103 2.30 7.73 -3.75
CA VAL A 103 2.03 9.12 -3.37
C VAL A 103 1.25 9.16 -2.06
N VAL A 104 1.62 10.07 -1.18
CA VAL A 104 0.97 10.34 0.09
C VAL A 104 0.36 11.74 0.01
N LEU A 105 -0.96 11.83 0.13
CA LEU A 105 -1.67 13.09 0.19
C LEU A 105 -2.12 13.33 1.63
N GLY A 106 -2.01 14.57 2.09
CA GLY A 106 -2.58 15.02 3.36
C GLY A 106 -3.61 16.12 3.15
N VAL A 107 -4.40 16.39 4.17
CA VAL A 107 -5.35 17.52 4.18
C VAL A 107 -4.62 18.77 4.63
N ASP A 108 -4.66 19.82 3.79
CA ASP A 108 -4.23 21.17 4.15
C ASP A 108 -5.46 22.01 4.50
N LEU A 109 -5.46 22.60 5.70
CA LEU A 109 -6.57 23.43 6.21
C LEU A 109 -6.26 24.90 5.96
N ALA A 110 -6.39 25.32 4.70
CA ALA A 110 -6.19 26.71 4.31
C ALA A 110 -7.37 27.64 4.73
N PRO A 111 -7.15 28.96 4.81
CA PRO A 111 -8.21 29.91 5.18
C PRO A 111 -9.42 29.91 4.22
N ASP A 112 -9.21 29.55 2.97
CA ASP A 112 -10.22 29.43 1.91
C ASP A 112 -10.91 28.06 1.88
N GLY A 113 -10.51 27.13 2.73
CA GLY A 113 -11.08 25.80 2.89
C GLY A 113 -10.05 24.67 2.85
N PRO A 114 -10.45 23.45 3.21
CA PRO A 114 -9.59 22.28 3.14
C PRO A 114 -9.29 21.91 1.68
N ARG A 115 -8.09 21.37 1.47
CA ARG A 115 -7.65 20.82 0.18
C ARG A 115 -6.72 19.62 0.37
N LEU A 116 -6.70 18.70 -0.57
CA LEU A 116 -5.72 17.61 -0.62
C LEU A 116 -4.43 18.11 -1.26
N VAL A 117 -3.31 17.87 -0.60
CA VAL A 117 -1.97 18.24 -1.08
C VAL A 117 -1.03 17.06 -1.00
N GLU A 118 -0.11 16.94 -1.94
CA GLU A 118 0.94 15.94 -1.89
C GLU A 118 1.90 16.25 -0.72
N ARG A 119 2.07 15.29 0.18
CA ARG A 119 3.02 15.34 1.30
C ARG A 119 4.33 14.68 0.93
N ALA A 120 4.27 13.50 0.29
CA ALA A 120 5.45 12.76 -0.10
C ALA A 120 5.21 11.88 -1.33
N ARG A 121 6.29 11.54 -2.01
CA ARG A 121 6.28 10.67 -3.18
C ARG A 121 7.51 9.77 -3.21
N SER A 122 7.35 8.52 -3.68
CA SER A 122 8.48 7.67 -4.05
C SER A 122 9.03 8.04 -5.42
N PRO A 123 10.26 7.64 -5.77
CA PRO A 123 10.67 7.64 -7.17
C PRO A 123 9.70 6.82 -8.03
N PHE A 124 9.49 7.24 -9.28
CA PHE A 124 8.78 6.42 -10.27
C PHE A 124 9.60 5.16 -10.60
N VAL A 125 8.92 4.07 -10.95
CA VAL A 125 9.57 2.80 -11.32
C VAL A 125 10.49 2.94 -12.54
N GLY A 126 10.24 3.93 -13.41
CA GLY A 126 11.17 4.35 -14.47
C GLY A 126 10.73 4.09 -15.90
N SER A 127 9.65 3.33 -16.13
CA SER A 127 9.09 3.15 -17.49
C SER A 127 7.59 2.90 -17.45
N SER A 128 6.93 3.23 -18.57
CA SER A 128 5.48 2.95 -18.78
C SER A 128 5.12 1.51 -18.45
N PHE A 129 3.91 1.32 -17.92
CA PHE A 129 3.36 0.02 -17.60
C PHE A 129 4.23 -0.81 -16.64
N ARG A 130 5.01 -0.14 -15.79
CA ARG A 130 5.64 -0.72 -14.61
C ARG A 130 4.87 -0.26 -13.39
N TRP A 131 4.44 -1.23 -12.60
CA TRP A 131 3.55 -1.03 -11.46
C TRP A 131 4.23 -1.45 -10.17
N LEU A 132 3.68 -1.01 -9.07
CA LEU A 132 4.07 -1.37 -7.72
C LEU A 132 2.82 -1.54 -6.86
N ASN A 133 2.94 -2.27 -5.76
CA ASN A 133 1.83 -2.49 -4.83
C ASN A 133 2.30 -2.30 -3.38
N PRO A 134 1.65 -1.41 -2.60
CA PRO A 134 1.94 -1.28 -1.17
C PRO A 134 1.66 -2.58 -0.43
N VAL A 135 2.42 -2.81 0.64
CA VAL A 135 2.17 -3.88 1.61
C VAL A 135 1.50 -3.31 2.86
N GLY A 136 1.97 -2.16 3.32
CA GLY A 136 1.47 -1.48 4.50
C GLY A 136 2.56 -0.68 5.20
N THR A 137 2.25 -0.20 6.40
CA THR A 137 3.12 0.67 7.20
C THR A 137 3.43 0.05 8.55
N ALA A 138 4.66 0.23 9.01
CA ALA A 138 5.13 -0.11 10.35
C ALA A 138 6.48 0.57 10.60
N ASP A 139 6.93 0.62 11.84
CA ASP A 139 8.29 1.01 12.19
C ASP A 139 9.24 -0.19 11.95
N PHE A 140 9.79 -0.30 10.74
CA PHE A 140 10.60 -1.45 10.34
C PHE A 140 12.03 -1.38 10.87
N ASP A 141 12.58 -0.20 11.06
CA ASP A 141 13.97 -0.03 11.55
C ASP A 141 14.06 0.35 13.02
N GLY A 142 12.91 0.58 13.68
CA GLY A 142 12.80 0.85 15.11
C GLY A 142 13.26 2.26 15.50
N ASP A 143 13.12 3.22 14.59
CA ASP A 143 13.44 4.64 14.84
C ASP A 143 12.28 5.41 15.48
N GLY A 144 11.11 4.75 15.65
CA GLY A 144 9.91 5.31 16.25
C GLY A 144 8.98 6.00 15.24
N HIS A 145 9.33 6.01 13.96
CA HIS A 145 8.52 6.56 12.87
C HIS A 145 7.95 5.45 12.00
N LEU A 146 6.81 5.72 11.36
CA LEU A 146 6.24 4.77 10.41
C LEU A 146 6.99 4.83 9.08
N ASP A 147 7.37 3.65 8.61
CA ASP A 147 7.89 3.40 7.28
C ASP A 147 6.81 2.77 6.39
N LEU A 148 7.03 2.76 5.09
CA LEU A 148 6.16 2.15 4.11
C LEU A 148 6.84 0.98 3.41
N ALA A 149 6.21 -0.19 3.41
CA ALA A 149 6.62 -1.36 2.62
C ALA A 149 5.84 -1.44 1.31
N SER A 150 6.52 -1.72 0.20
CA SER A 150 5.91 -1.95 -1.10
C SER A 150 6.69 -2.97 -1.93
N VAL A 151 6.02 -3.65 -2.86
CA VAL A 151 6.70 -4.47 -3.88
C VAL A 151 6.64 -3.76 -5.22
N THR A 152 7.80 -3.44 -5.76
CA THR A 152 7.93 -2.87 -7.11
C THR A 152 8.03 -3.99 -8.14
N THR A 153 7.40 -3.82 -9.30
CA THR A 153 7.34 -4.80 -10.41
C THR A 153 6.98 -6.23 -9.98
N PRO A 154 5.88 -6.44 -9.23
CA PRO A 154 5.56 -7.74 -8.63
C PRO A 154 5.36 -8.89 -9.63
N HIS A 155 5.30 -8.57 -10.93
CA HIS A 155 5.10 -9.55 -12.01
C HIS A 155 6.39 -9.84 -12.78
N ILE A 156 7.46 -9.03 -12.59
CA ILE A 156 8.73 -9.13 -13.32
C ILE A 156 9.88 -8.79 -12.38
N GLY A 157 10.46 -9.80 -11.72
CA GLY A 157 11.60 -9.58 -10.83
C GLY A 157 11.27 -8.71 -9.63
N GLY A 158 10.17 -9.02 -8.94
CA GLY A 158 9.62 -8.23 -7.85
C GLY A 158 10.61 -7.94 -6.73
N VAL A 159 10.59 -6.69 -6.25
CA VAL A 159 11.48 -6.19 -5.21
C VAL A 159 10.65 -5.59 -4.09
N LEU A 160 10.74 -6.16 -2.90
CA LEU A 160 10.24 -5.53 -1.69
C LEU A 160 11.16 -4.36 -1.33
N LEU A 161 10.57 -3.20 -1.15
CA LEU A 161 11.25 -1.98 -0.71
C LEU A 161 10.65 -1.50 0.61
N LEU A 162 11.49 -1.06 1.54
CA LEU A 162 11.10 -0.26 2.69
C LEU A 162 11.49 1.19 2.44
N HIS A 163 10.58 2.12 2.77
CA HIS A 163 10.75 3.54 2.56
C HIS A 163 10.53 4.30 3.85
N HIS A 164 11.48 5.14 4.24
CA HIS A 164 11.24 6.17 5.25
C HIS A 164 10.25 7.21 4.71
N TYR A 165 9.28 7.59 5.53
CA TYR A 165 8.46 8.78 5.29
C TYR A 165 9.22 10.03 5.73
N ARG A 166 9.76 10.77 4.78
CA ARG A 166 10.52 12.02 5.01
C ARG A 166 10.06 13.07 4.00
N PRO A 167 8.93 13.74 4.25
CA PRO A 167 8.39 14.73 3.31
C PRO A 167 9.46 15.70 2.79
N PRO A 168 9.50 15.98 1.48
CA PRO A 168 8.49 15.59 0.48
C PRO A 168 8.76 14.23 -0.20
N ALA A 169 9.57 13.34 0.36
CA ALA A 169 9.96 12.09 -0.28
C ALA A 169 9.63 10.86 0.58
N LEU A 170 9.34 9.75 -0.12
CA LEU A 170 9.43 8.39 0.39
C LEU A 170 10.80 7.84 -0.04
N LEU A 171 11.73 7.70 0.91
CA LEU A 171 13.12 7.38 0.63
C LEU A 171 13.37 5.88 0.84
N PRO A 172 13.66 5.10 -0.22
CA PRO A 172 13.95 3.69 -0.06
C PRO A 172 15.26 3.48 0.71
N PHE A 173 15.24 2.63 1.75
CA PHE A 173 16.41 2.33 2.57
C PHE A 173 16.76 0.84 2.61
N ALA A 174 15.81 -0.05 2.27
CA ALA A 174 16.02 -1.49 2.27
C ALA A 174 15.33 -2.16 1.09
N ARG A 175 15.91 -3.27 0.59
CA ARG A 175 15.34 -4.05 -0.51
C ARG A 175 15.54 -5.54 -0.33
N ALA A 176 14.54 -6.36 -0.69
CA ALA A 176 14.66 -7.80 -0.85
C ALA A 176 14.11 -8.22 -2.21
N LEU A 177 14.79 -9.16 -2.87
CA LEU A 177 14.50 -9.58 -4.24
C LEU A 177 13.59 -10.82 -4.28
N ASP A 178 13.08 -11.14 -5.47
CA ASP A 178 12.37 -12.38 -5.80
C ASP A 178 11.05 -12.57 -5.05
N VAL A 179 10.32 -11.50 -4.84
CA VAL A 179 9.01 -11.50 -4.17
C VAL A 179 7.90 -11.01 -5.09
N SER A 180 6.65 -11.42 -4.80
CA SER A 180 5.46 -10.96 -5.53
C SER A 180 4.30 -10.79 -4.57
N ASN A 181 3.68 -9.61 -4.57
CA ASN A 181 2.49 -9.33 -3.75
C ASN A 181 1.24 -9.04 -4.59
N HIS A 182 1.24 -9.44 -5.86
CA HIS A 182 0.09 -9.26 -6.72
C HIS A 182 0.07 -10.25 -7.89
N ARG A 183 -1.12 -10.66 -8.32
CA ARG A 183 -1.35 -11.45 -9.52
C ARG A 183 -1.80 -10.56 -10.67
N MET A 184 -1.08 -10.58 -11.79
CA MET A 184 -1.45 -9.80 -12.98
C MET A 184 -2.93 -9.96 -13.33
N GLY A 185 -3.62 -8.84 -13.46
CA GLY A 185 -5.05 -8.80 -13.81
C GLY A 185 -6.02 -9.07 -12.64
N ALA A 186 -5.53 -9.29 -11.43
CA ALA A 186 -6.40 -9.43 -10.25
C ALA A 186 -6.80 -8.05 -9.71
N LEU A 187 -8.00 -8.00 -9.11
CA LEU A 187 -8.45 -6.83 -8.34
C LEU A 187 -7.85 -6.81 -6.93
N GLU A 188 -7.59 -8.00 -6.38
CA GLU A 188 -7.02 -8.17 -5.05
C GLU A 188 -5.58 -7.67 -5.00
N GLN A 189 -5.32 -6.76 -4.08
CA GLN A 189 -4.00 -6.18 -3.84
C GLN A 189 -3.34 -6.73 -2.55
N GLU A 190 -3.99 -7.68 -1.86
CA GLU A 190 -3.62 -8.17 -0.53
C GLU A 190 -2.90 -9.51 -0.61
N LEU A 191 -1.72 -9.54 -1.23
CA LEU A 191 -0.86 -10.72 -1.32
C LEU A 191 0.41 -10.62 -0.46
N ALA A 192 0.43 -9.69 0.49
CA ALA A 192 1.46 -9.61 1.51
C ALA A 192 0.83 -9.07 2.80
N VAL A 193 1.41 -9.41 3.94
CA VAL A 193 0.95 -8.93 5.24
C VAL A 193 2.13 -8.53 6.11
N ILE A 194 1.88 -7.59 7.03
CA ILE A 194 2.80 -7.21 8.08
C ILE A 194 2.31 -7.84 9.38
N VAL A 195 3.17 -8.63 10.01
CA VAL A 195 2.96 -9.15 11.37
C VAL A 195 3.70 -8.21 12.31
N PRO A 196 2.98 -7.55 13.24
CA PRO A 196 3.61 -6.67 14.22
C PRO A 196 4.65 -7.41 15.05
N GLY A 197 5.72 -6.72 15.42
CA GLY A 197 6.69 -7.23 16.38
C GLY A 197 6.09 -7.36 17.77
N ASN A 198 6.71 -8.19 18.61
CA ASN A 198 6.29 -8.35 20.00
C ASN A 198 7.10 -7.40 20.91
N PRO A 199 6.50 -6.33 21.43
CA PRO A 199 7.21 -5.37 22.28
C PRO A 199 7.60 -5.93 23.66
N THR A 200 7.05 -7.10 24.05
CA THR A 200 7.32 -7.75 25.33
C THR A 200 8.33 -8.90 25.24
N SER A 201 8.95 -9.09 24.07
CA SER A 201 9.98 -10.12 23.89
C SER A 201 11.20 -9.85 24.79
N THR A 202 11.69 -10.90 25.44
CA THR A 202 12.88 -10.83 26.31
C THR A 202 14.19 -10.56 25.56
N SER A 203 14.16 -10.64 24.22
CA SER A 203 15.30 -10.35 23.33
C SER A 203 15.37 -8.89 22.82
N GLY A 204 14.54 -7.99 23.34
CA GLY A 204 14.34 -6.63 22.84
C GLY A 204 13.10 -6.55 21.93
N THR A 205 12.75 -5.34 21.52
CA THR A 205 11.59 -5.11 20.64
C THR A 205 11.74 -5.90 19.34
N GLU A 206 10.99 -7.00 19.20
CA GLU A 206 10.89 -7.68 17.91
C GLU A 206 10.28 -6.73 16.89
N ARG A 207 11.00 -6.55 15.78
CA ARG A 207 10.56 -5.69 14.68
C ARG A 207 9.45 -6.34 13.87
N PRO A 208 8.67 -5.56 13.12
CA PRO A 208 7.66 -6.09 12.23
C PRO A 208 8.25 -7.06 11.20
N THR A 209 7.50 -8.10 10.88
CA THR A 209 7.85 -9.10 9.87
C THR A 209 6.91 -8.99 8.68
N VAL A 210 7.46 -8.91 7.47
CA VAL A 210 6.68 -8.98 6.23
C VAL A 210 6.58 -10.44 5.79
N ILE A 211 5.35 -10.96 5.67
CA ILE A 211 5.08 -12.24 5.01
C ILE A 211 4.66 -11.93 3.57
N VAL A 212 5.42 -12.46 2.60
CA VAL A 212 5.23 -12.17 1.19
C VAL A 212 5.55 -13.42 0.35
N PRO A 213 4.78 -13.72 -0.73
CA PRO A 213 5.09 -14.80 -1.63
C PRO A 213 6.41 -14.59 -2.40
N ASP A 214 7.03 -15.69 -2.79
CA ASP A 214 8.05 -15.71 -3.84
C ASP A 214 7.45 -15.30 -5.20
N MET A 215 8.29 -15.10 -6.21
CA MET A 215 7.85 -14.73 -7.56
C MET A 215 6.90 -15.77 -8.20
N THR A 216 6.99 -17.04 -7.81
CA THR A 216 6.10 -18.08 -8.30
C THR A 216 4.78 -18.17 -7.55
N ARG A 217 4.66 -17.50 -6.41
CA ARG A 217 3.55 -17.57 -5.45
C ARG A 217 3.27 -18.99 -4.94
N ARG A 218 4.33 -19.83 -4.90
CA ARG A 218 4.28 -21.22 -4.39
C ARG A 218 5.03 -21.41 -3.08
N ALA A 219 5.67 -20.36 -2.59
CA ALA A 219 6.29 -20.31 -1.28
C ALA A 219 6.09 -18.94 -0.62
N LEU A 220 6.19 -18.89 0.68
CA LEU A 220 6.14 -17.65 1.46
C LEU A 220 7.50 -17.40 2.10
N TYR A 221 7.94 -16.16 2.04
CA TYR A 221 9.02 -15.63 2.84
C TYR A 221 8.47 -14.89 4.05
N ALA A 222 9.13 -15.03 5.19
CA ALA A 222 8.97 -14.18 6.37
C ALA A 222 10.25 -13.37 6.54
N LEU A 223 10.17 -12.07 6.26
CA LEU A 223 11.31 -11.15 6.17
C LEU A 223 11.22 -10.08 7.25
N ARG A 224 12.28 -9.93 8.05
CA ARG A 224 12.41 -8.88 9.06
C ARG A 224 13.66 -8.05 8.78
N TRP A 225 13.56 -6.73 8.92
CA TRP A 225 14.70 -5.84 8.82
C TRP A 225 15.35 -5.69 10.17
N ASP A 226 16.54 -6.26 10.35
CA ASP A 226 17.30 -6.23 11.60
C ASP A 226 18.47 -5.24 11.51
N LEU A 227 18.90 -4.70 12.65
CA LEU A 227 20.14 -3.94 12.74
C LEU A 227 21.35 -4.89 12.73
N PRO A 228 22.43 -4.52 12.06
CA PRO A 228 22.78 -3.24 11.45
C PRO A 228 22.40 -3.13 9.95
N GLY A 229 21.15 -3.25 9.61
CA GLY A 229 20.69 -3.00 8.25
C GLY A 229 20.67 -4.24 7.35
N GLN A 230 20.29 -5.38 7.87
CA GLN A 230 20.17 -6.64 7.12
C GLN A 230 18.78 -7.23 7.18
N TRP A 231 18.37 -7.84 6.07
CA TRP A 231 17.22 -8.71 6.07
C TRP A 231 17.52 -10.04 6.75
N THR A 232 16.70 -10.39 7.73
CA THR A 232 16.69 -11.72 8.31
C THR A 232 15.48 -12.48 7.76
N ARG A 233 15.72 -13.64 7.17
CA ARG A 233 14.64 -14.62 6.95
C ARG A 233 14.35 -15.28 8.28
N ILE A 234 13.13 -15.06 8.81
CA ILE A 234 12.71 -15.64 10.09
C ILE A 234 12.56 -17.15 9.99
N ALA A 235 12.24 -17.64 8.78
CA ALA A 235 12.18 -19.07 8.45
C ALA A 235 12.61 -19.27 7.01
N ASP A 236 12.98 -20.51 6.66
CA ASP A 236 13.12 -20.92 5.27
C ASP A 236 11.81 -20.70 4.51
N ALA A 237 11.91 -20.54 3.20
CA ALA A 237 10.71 -20.38 2.38
C ALA A 237 9.74 -21.55 2.62
N VAL A 238 8.55 -21.25 3.11
CA VAL A 238 7.53 -22.27 3.37
C VAL A 238 6.87 -22.64 2.04
N PRO A 239 7.16 -23.83 1.47
CA PRO A 239 6.52 -24.28 0.24
C PRO A 239 5.02 -24.52 0.49
N LEU A 240 4.20 -24.17 -0.49
CA LEU A 240 2.76 -24.28 -0.42
C LEU A 240 2.25 -25.31 -1.44
N PRO A 241 1.17 -26.04 -1.14
CA PRO A 241 0.60 -27.01 -2.07
C PRO A 241 -0.11 -26.39 -3.26
N GLY A 242 -0.27 -25.07 -3.30
CA GLY A 242 -0.93 -24.34 -4.38
C GLY A 242 -0.45 -22.89 -4.49
N LEU A 243 -0.94 -22.17 -5.50
CA LEU A 243 -0.65 -20.75 -5.69
C LEU A 243 -1.38 -19.91 -4.63
N VAL A 244 -0.68 -18.96 -4.01
CA VAL A 244 -1.31 -17.98 -3.11
C VAL A 244 -2.12 -17.00 -3.94
N GLU A 245 -3.38 -16.79 -3.53
CA GLU A 245 -4.29 -15.81 -4.12
C GLU A 245 -4.58 -14.64 -3.17
N ARG A 246 -4.52 -14.87 -1.86
CA ARG A 246 -4.69 -13.82 -0.84
C ARG A 246 -3.97 -14.20 0.44
N LEU A 247 -3.46 -13.19 1.14
CA LEU A 247 -2.97 -13.27 2.51
C LEU A 247 -3.82 -12.38 3.41
N THR A 248 -4.20 -12.90 4.57
CA THR A 248 -4.91 -12.15 5.60
C THR A 248 -4.11 -12.21 6.90
N PRO A 249 -3.87 -11.09 7.60
CA PRO A 249 -3.10 -11.12 8.84
C PRO A 249 -3.84 -11.90 9.92
N LEU A 250 -3.08 -12.67 10.71
CA LEU A 250 -3.51 -13.34 11.92
C LEU A 250 -2.54 -13.01 13.07
N PRO A 251 -2.96 -13.15 14.32
CA PRO A 251 -2.04 -13.03 15.45
C PRO A 251 -0.84 -13.99 15.28
N GLY A 252 0.37 -13.42 15.20
CA GLY A 252 1.63 -14.15 15.04
C GLY A 252 1.82 -14.81 13.66
N GLY A 253 1.12 -14.37 12.63
CA GLY A 253 1.28 -14.96 11.29
C GLY A 253 0.27 -14.49 10.25
N ALA A 254 -0.12 -15.39 9.35
CA ALA A 254 -1.07 -15.12 8.26
C ALA A 254 -1.97 -16.33 7.95
N CYS A 255 -3.11 -16.06 7.35
CA CYS A 255 -3.91 -17.05 6.63
C CYS A 255 -3.63 -16.90 5.14
N ALA A 256 -3.11 -17.95 4.52
CA ALA A 256 -2.91 -18.02 3.06
C ALA A 256 -4.10 -18.73 2.41
N VAL A 257 -4.81 -18.02 1.54
CA VAL A 257 -5.84 -18.61 0.67
C VAL A 257 -5.16 -18.98 -0.65
N LEU A 258 -5.31 -20.25 -1.04
CA LEU A 258 -4.70 -20.81 -2.23
C LEU A 258 -5.70 -20.91 -3.40
N ALA A 259 -5.19 -21.00 -4.61
CA ALA A 259 -5.98 -21.35 -5.77
C ALA A 259 -6.75 -22.66 -5.51
N GLY A 260 -8.06 -22.62 -5.79
CA GLY A 260 -8.97 -23.73 -5.44
C GLY A 260 -9.66 -23.59 -4.08
N GLY A 261 -9.41 -22.47 -3.34
CA GLY A 261 -10.18 -22.08 -2.15
C GLY A 261 -9.71 -22.70 -0.83
N SER A 262 -8.67 -23.53 -0.83
CA SER A 262 -8.09 -24.03 0.42
C SER A 262 -7.36 -22.92 1.17
N ALA A 263 -7.42 -22.94 2.50
CA ALA A 263 -6.76 -21.97 3.37
C ALA A 263 -5.78 -22.68 4.32
N LEU A 264 -4.62 -22.04 4.51
CA LEU A 264 -3.56 -22.52 5.39
C LEU A 264 -3.17 -21.43 6.39
N ARG A 265 -2.99 -21.81 7.64
CA ARG A 265 -2.39 -20.94 8.63
C ARG A 265 -0.86 -21.03 8.52
N VAL A 266 -0.21 -19.89 8.42
CA VAL A 266 1.24 -19.72 8.48
C VAL A 266 1.57 -18.99 9.78
N SER A 267 2.32 -19.63 10.68
CA SER A 267 2.73 -19.04 11.97
C SER A 267 4.21 -18.71 11.94
N LEU A 268 4.59 -17.59 12.53
CA LEU A 268 5.99 -17.18 12.70
C LEU A 268 6.63 -17.80 13.95
N THR A 269 5.80 -18.26 14.88
CA THR A 269 6.24 -18.98 16.09
C THR A 269 6.05 -20.48 15.87
N PRO A 270 6.98 -21.32 16.36
CA PRO A 270 6.87 -22.77 16.32
C PRO A 270 5.60 -23.29 16.99
#